data_8e2c6b657fc80d7a3003b942c13de257
#
_entry.id   8e2c6b657fc80d7a3003b942c13de257
#
_cell.length_a   1.000
_cell.length_b   1.000
_cell.length_c   1.000
_cell.angle_alpha   90.00
_cell.angle_beta   90.00
_cell.angle_gamma   90.00
#
_symmetry.space_group_name_H-M   'P 1'
#
loop_
_entity.id
_entity.type
_entity.pdbx_description
1 polymer ?
#
loop_
_entity_poly.entity_id
_entity_poly.type
_entity_poly.pdbx_seq_one_letter_code
_entity_poly.pdbx_strand_id
1 'polypeptide(L)'
;MDLPLGVRYDSRMKMYYGEIRPCGHDEVIRLSYWETPEEAFEEYKRHKQADILIMADKYKNKVPKKVYDALLKVEVKPYIED
;
A
#
# COMPACT_ATOMS: atom_id res chain seq x y z
N MET A 1 -13.52 14.48 -6.96
CA MET A 1 -13.62 13.68 -5.72
C MET A 1 -12.27 13.06 -5.40
N ASP A 2 -11.78 13.30 -4.20
CA ASP A 2 -10.46 12.78 -3.82
C ASP A 2 -10.60 11.34 -3.33
N LEU A 3 -9.81 10.45 -3.93
CA LEU A 3 -9.76 9.06 -3.53
C LEU A 3 -8.63 8.83 -2.53
N PRO A 4 -8.75 7.79 -1.67
CA PRO A 4 -7.65 7.42 -0.79
C PRO A 4 -6.39 7.08 -1.58
N LEU A 5 -5.24 7.16 -0.92
CA LEU A 5 -3.95 6.85 -1.54
C LEU A 5 -3.95 5.43 -2.11
N GLY A 6 -3.52 5.29 -3.36
CA GLY A 6 -3.44 3.98 -4.01
C GLY A 6 -4.75 3.46 -4.58
N VAL A 7 -5.85 4.21 -4.43
CA VAL A 7 -7.16 3.80 -4.93
C VAL A 7 -7.49 4.53 -6.23
N ARG A 8 -8.04 3.80 -7.18
CA ARG A 8 -8.48 4.31 -8.48
C ARG A 8 -9.93 3.93 -8.72
N TYR A 9 -10.59 4.66 -9.61
CA TYR A 9 -11.96 4.38 -10.03
C TYR A 9 -11.96 3.91 -11.48
N ASP A 10 -12.62 2.78 -11.73
CA ASP A 10 -12.81 2.28 -13.10
C ASP A 10 -14.23 2.60 -13.54
N SER A 11 -14.37 3.52 -14.49
CA SER A 11 -15.67 3.99 -14.97
C SER A 11 -16.42 2.92 -15.77
N ARG A 12 -15.72 1.95 -16.36
CA ARG A 12 -16.36 0.85 -17.11
C ARG A 12 -17.05 -0.11 -16.16
N MET A 13 -16.36 -0.46 -15.08
CA MET A 13 -16.87 -1.39 -14.08
C MET A 13 -17.73 -0.69 -13.03
N LYS A 14 -17.60 0.65 -12.94
CA LYS A 14 -18.23 1.46 -11.89
C LYS A 14 -17.83 0.97 -10.50
N MET A 15 -16.56 0.61 -10.34
CA MET A 15 -16.01 0.06 -9.11
C MET A 15 -14.65 0.69 -8.83
N TYR A 16 -14.20 0.52 -7.61
CA TYR A 16 -12.90 1.02 -7.14
C TYR A 16 -11.90 -0.11 -7.02
N TYR A 17 -10.64 0.19 -7.24
CA TYR A 17 -9.58 -0.81 -7.08
C TYR A 17 -8.32 -0.15 -6.55
N GLY A 18 -7.47 -0.94 -5.88
CA GLY A 18 -6.16 -0.48 -5.45
C GLY A 18 -5.10 -0.81 -6.51
N GLU A 19 -4.08 0.04 -6.59
CA GLU A 19 -2.89 -0.21 -7.42
C GLU A 19 -1.66 -0.17 -6.53
N ILE A 20 -0.79 -1.16 -6.67
CA ILE A 20 0.48 -1.16 -5.95
C ILE A 20 1.63 -1.45 -6.91
N ARG A 21 2.81 -0.95 -6.53
CA ARG A 21 4.07 -1.34 -7.18
C ARG A 21 4.89 -2.06 -6.12
N PRO A 22 4.94 -3.41 -6.17
CA PRO A 22 5.70 -4.17 -5.19
C PRO A 22 7.18 -3.80 -5.20
N CYS A 23 7.82 -3.95 -4.04
CA CYS A 23 9.25 -3.68 -3.91
C CYS A 23 10.06 -4.59 -4.86
N GLY A 24 10.95 -3.97 -5.65
CA GLY A 24 11.77 -4.70 -6.61
C GLY A 24 11.09 -4.99 -7.95
N HIS A 25 9.86 -4.50 -8.16
CA HIS A 25 9.14 -4.64 -9.42
C HIS A 25 8.85 -3.29 -10.03
N ASP A 26 8.95 -3.20 -11.36
CA ASP A 26 8.68 -1.96 -12.09
C ASP A 26 7.22 -1.84 -12.53
N GLU A 27 6.48 -2.94 -12.49
CA GLU A 27 5.11 -2.97 -12.93
C GLU A 27 4.12 -2.67 -11.82
N VAL A 28 3.06 -1.94 -12.17
CA VAL A 28 1.96 -1.67 -11.27
C VAL A 28 0.99 -2.86 -11.32
N ILE A 29 0.59 -3.34 -10.15
CA ILE A 29 -0.36 -4.45 -10.04
C ILE A 29 -1.70 -3.88 -9.60
N ARG A 30 -2.77 -4.24 -10.33
CA ARG A 30 -4.12 -3.90 -9.96
C ARG A 30 -4.66 -4.96 -9.01
N LEU A 31 -5.27 -4.48 -7.93
CA LEU A 31 -5.90 -5.36 -6.95
C LEU A 31 -7.38 -5.61 -7.32
N SER A 32 -8.13 -6.23 -6.43
CA SER A 32 -9.53 -6.56 -6.68
C SER A 32 -10.41 -5.32 -6.83
N TYR A 33 -11.56 -5.48 -7.49
CA TYR A 33 -12.56 -4.42 -7.58
C TYR A 33 -13.47 -4.45 -6.35
N TRP A 34 -13.84 -3.26 -5.90
CA TRP A 34 -14.70 -3.06 -4.73
C TRP A 34 -15.75 -1.99 -5.03
N GLU A 35 -16.88 -2.08 -4.38
CA GLU A 35 -17.98 -1.11 -4.56
C GLU A 35 -17.68 0.24 -3.94
N THR A 36 -16.84 0.30 -2.90
CA THR A 36 -16.50 1.53 -2.21
C THR A 36 -15.01 1.78 -2.23
N PRO A 37 -14.57 3.06 -2.21
CA PRO A 37 -13.13 3.36 -2.14
C PRO A 37 -12.50 2.92 -0.83
N GLU A 38 -13.27 2.88 0.27
CA GLU A 38 -12.78 2.44 1.58
C GLU A 38 -12.38 0.97 1.55
N GLU A 39 -13.19 0.13 0.93
CA GLU A 39 -12.87 -1.29 0.78
C GLU A 39 -11.63 -1.51 -0.08
N ALA A 40 -11.52 -0.78 -1.19
CA ALA A 40 -10.35 -0.84 -2.06
C ALA A 40 -9.09 -0.40 -1.30
N PHE A 41 -9.20 0.64 -0.46
CA PHE A 41 -8.07 1.11 0.34
C PHE A 41 -7.67 0.09 1.39
N GLU A 42 -8.61 -0.61 2.02
CA GLU A 42 -8.28 -1.64 3.01
C GLU A 42 -7.45 -2.76 2.38
N GLU A 43 -7.78 -3.18 1.17
CA GLU A 43 -6.98 -4.17 0.45
C GLU A 43 -5.59 -3.62 0.11
N TYR A 44 -5.52 -2.40 -0.41
CA TYR A 44 -4.27 -1.72 -0.71
C TYR A 44 -3.38 -1.63 0.54
N LYS A 45 -3.97 -1.21 1.66
CA LYS A 45 -3.27 -1.08 2.93
C LYS A 45 -2.64 -2.39 3.37
N ARG A 46 -3.39 -3.49 3.29
CA ARG A 46 -2.88 -4.81 3.68
C ARG A 46 -1.69 -5.22 2.82
N HIS A 47 -1.78 -5.05 1.50
CA HIS A 47 -0.67 -5.37 0.59
C HIS A 47 0.54 -4.48 0.84
N LYS A 48 0.31 -3.18 1.06
CA LYS A 48 1.40 -2.24 1.29
C LYS A 48 2.12 -2.52 2.60
N GLN A 49 1.39 -2.86 3.66
CA GLN A 49 2.00 -3.20 4.94
C GLN A 49 2.79 -4.50 4.86
N ALA A 50 2.30 -5.50 4.14
CA ALA A 50 3.05 -6.73 3.91
C ALA A 50 4.35 -6.45 3.16
N ASP A 51 4.32 -5.57 2.15
CA ASP A 51 5.51 -5.18 1.40
C ASP A 51 6.54 -4.47 2.29
N ILE A 52 6.08 -3.59 3.17
CA ILE A 52 6.94 -2.90 4.14
C ILE A 52 7.62 -3.91 5.08
N LEU A 53 6.88 -4.91 5.55
CA LEU A 53 7.43 -5.95 6.43
C LEU A 53 8.48 -6.79 5.69
N ILE A 54 8.25 -7.13 4.44
CA ILE A 54 9.21 -7.86 3.61
C ILE A 54 10.48 -7.03 3.45
N MET A 55 10.34 -5.74 3.18
CA MET A 55 11.47 -4.82 3.05
C MET A 55 12.24 -4.71 4.36
N ALA A 56 11.55 -4.58 5.48
CA ALA A 56 12.18 -4.49 6.79
C ALA A 56 12.99 -5.75 7.11
N ASP A 57 12.43 -6.94 6.82
CA ASP A 57 13.12 -8.19 7.03
C ASP A 57 14.38 -8.31 6.15
N LYS A 58 14.29 -7.87 4.91
CA LYS A 58 15.41 -7.87 3.97
C LYS A 58 16.58 -7.04 4.47
N TYR A 59 16.31 -5.91 5.15
CA TYR A 59 17.34 -5.00 5.64
C TYR A 59 17.64 -5.15 7.13
N LYS A 60 17.09 -6.15 7.78
CA LYS A 60 17.22 -6.40 9.22
C LYS A 60 18.66 -6.32 9.73
N ASN A 61 19.60 -6.91 9.00
CA ASN A 61 21.01 -6.98 9.40
C ASN A 61 21.86 -5.88 8.76
N LYS A 62 21.24 -4.98 7.96
CA LYS A 62 21.96 -3.94 7.22
C LYS A 62 21.72 -2.54 7.75
N VAL A 63 20.78 -2.40 8.68
CA VAL A 63 20.42 -1.10 9.26
C VAL A 63 20.46 -1.18 10.79
N PRO A 64 20.67 -0.05 11.48
CA PRO A 64 20.59 -0.01 12.93
C PRO A 64 19.23 -0.47 13.42
N LYS A 65 19.21 -1.07 14.62
CA LYS A 65 17.96 -1.56 15.21
C LYS A 65 16.88 -0.48 15.31
N LYS A 66 17.28 0.76 15.59
CA LYS A 66 16.34 1.90 15.64
C LYS A 66 15.58 2.06 14.33
N VAL A 67 16.28 1.96 13.20
CA VAL A 67 15.68 2.10 11.87
C VAL A 67 14.75 0.92 11.60
N TYR A 68 15.19 -0.29 11.92
CA TYR A 68 14.39 -1.49 11.75
C TYR A 68 13.09 -1.41 12.58
N ASP A 69 13.19 -1.02 13.84
CA ASP A 69 12.02 -0.88 14.72
C ASP A 69 11.06 0.20 14.19
N ALA A 70 11.60 1.28 13.63
CA ALA A 70 10.79 2.34 13.03
C ALA A 70 10.01 1.81 11.80
N LEU A 71 10.65 0.98 10.96
CA LEU A 71 10.00 0.37 9.81
C LEU A 71 8.83 -0.52 10.21
N LEU A 72 8.98 -1.28 11.30
CA LEU A 72 7.92 -2.14 11.80
C LEU A 72 6.72 -1.36 12.33
N LYS A 73 6.90 -0.09 12.68
CA LYS A 73 5.84 0.76 13.22
C LYS A 73 5.19 1.64 12.17
N VAL A 74 5.62 1.54 10.90
CA VAL A 74 5.04 2.34 9.83
C VAL A 74 3.58 1.93 9.63
N GLU A 75 2.71 2.93 9.59
CA GLU A 75 1.29 2.74 9.32
C GLU A 75 0.93 3.41 8.00
N VAL A 76 0.23 2.69 7.13
CA VAL A 76 -0.22 3.23 5.86
C VAL A 76 -1.50 4.03 6.09
N LYS A 77 -1.46 5.32 5.77
CA LYS A 77 -2.61 6.22 5.93
C LYS A 77 -3.25 6.51 4.59
N PRO A 78 -4.58 6.75 4.54
CA PRO A 78 -5.28 7.00 3.27
C PRO A 78 -4.92 8.34 2.62
N TYR A 79 -4.34 9.26 3.39
CA TYR A 79 -3.98 10.59 2.90
C TYR A 79 -2.55 10.94 3.30
N ILE A 80 -1.90 11.75 2.47
CA ILE A 80 -0.57 12.26 2.79
C ILE A 80 -0.76 13.41 3.79
N GLU A 81 -0.09 13.32 4.92
CA GLU A 81 -0.10 14.36 5.94
C GLU A 81 1.20 15.16 5.86
N ASP A 82 1.08 16.47 5.89
CA ASP A 82 2.25 17.37 5.91
C ASP A 82 2.81 17.52 7.33
#